data_ff49def1b3ea55918b6aef98aba5784c
#
_entry.id   ff49def1b3ea55918b6aef98aba5784c
#
_cell.length_a   1.000
_cell.length_b   1.000
_cell.length_c   1.000
_cell.angle_alpha   90.00
_cell.angle_beta   90.00
_cell.angle_gamma   90.00
#
_symmetry.space_group_name_H-M   'P 1'
#
loop_
_entity.id
_entity.type
_entity.pdbx_description
1 polymer ?
#
loop_
_entity_poly.entity_id
_entity_poly.type
_entity_poly.pdbx_seq_one_letter_code
_entity_poly.pdbx_strand_id
1 'polypeptide(L)'
;KLGYFIVRVYEHGHVIENVRTYGRTLAEGKALADNGKKIERLQSKETSVTCVGLDMRQPWAEELEITASGALEEFERKLARNDYPVLALWEIGLRRLRVPIQDLTNDRIRGRMEILAIGGHQFQVYCYGVPEGALAACLLEHSHLVDIVEIVIGWDTADDAVNQIAKLKEQADFRVYLSRVNRKDAAKHTGGKYNHFISHGFTLAEVDELSTFFASHPTSDAIDGTMFAIPRTVLPRTAASEAAIASKKMGKTACLYIRSNSSSPAEGFNDDVVNSARAAEAVVAAIGTDNVDIILDTFADTDRGYFARTGLVDRRFNPKIGSHILGNLISHLSGEDWSIDQASNDDGISEHVIVMTNKKGETSSLVLPAE
;
A
#
# COMPACT_ATOMS: atom_id res chain seq x y z
N LYS A 1 13.89 17.26 -16.36
CA LYS A 1 13.56 18.64 -15.90
C LYS A 1 12.32 18.72 -15.02
N LEU A 2 11.33 17.87 -15.19
CA LEU A 2 10.09 17.85 -14.43
C LEU A 2 10.25 17.13 -13.07
N GLY A 3 11.05 16.07 -12.98
CA GLY A 3 11.45 15.47 -11.71
C GLY A 3 12.15 16.45 -10.76
N TYR A 4 12.79 17.45 -11.33
CA TYR A 4 13.46 18.54 -10.63
C TYR A 4 12.49 19.48 -9.90
N PHE A 5 11.29 19.68 -10.44
CA PHE A 5 10.31 20.62 -9.88
C PHE A 5 9.59 20.05 -8.66
N ILE A 6 9.26 18.76 -8.68
CA ILE A 6 8.57 18.07 -7.58
C ILE A 6 9.38 18.17 -6.29
N VAL A 7 10.68 18.02 -6.40
CA VAL A 7 11.56 18.00 -5.24
C VAL A 7 11.80 19.37 -4.63
N ARG A 8 11.53 20.45 -5.37
CA ARG A 8 11.76 21.83 -4.92
C ARG A 8 10.68 22.39 -4.00
N VAL A 9 9.54 21.74 -3.92
CA VAL A 9 8.34 22.28 -3.25
C VAL A 9 8.23 21.81 -1.79
N TYR A 10 9.06 20.88 -1.33
CA TYR A 10 8.69 20.05 -0.22
C TYR A 10 9.53 20.02 0.99
N GLU A 11 9.56 20.87 1.78
CA GLU A 11 9.65 21.01 3.21
C GLU A 11 9.58 22.48 3.56
N HIS A 12 8.40 23.02 3.69
CA HIS A 12 8.16 24.35 4.25
C HIS A 12 9.11 25.45 3.75
N GLY A 13 9.43 25.43 2.46
CA GLY A 13 10.37 26.37 1.84
C GLY A 13 11.85 26.04 1.96
N HIS A 14 12.21 24.96 2.60
CA HIS A 14 13.62 24.48 2.65
C HIS A 14 13.92 23.52 1.51
N VAL A 15 14.91 23.85 0.70
CA VAL A 15 15.47 22.94 -0.31
C VAL A 15 16.30 21.90 0.41
N ILE A 16 15.85 20.64 0.42
CA ILE A 16 16.62 19.55 0.97
C ILE A 16 17.94 19.43 0.20
N GLU A 17 19.06 19.36 0.90
CA GLU A 17 20.39 19.35 0.31
C GLU A 17 20.62 18.18 -0.66
N ASN A 18 20.03 17.02 -0.36
CA ASN A 18 20.01 15.83 -1.22
C ASN A 18 19.34 16.06 -2.58
N VAL A 19 18.39 16.98 -2.66
CA VAL A 19 17.73 17.37 -3.91
C VAL A 19 18.64 18.22 -4.79
N ARG A 20 19.49 19.04 -4.22
CA ARG A 20 20.53 19.78 -4.98
C ARG A 20 21.51 18.82 -5.63
N THR A 21 21.88 17.76 -4.95
CA THR A 21 22.72 16.68 -5.47
C THR A 21 22.01 15.93 -6.60
N TYR A 22 20.71 15.66 -6.44
CA TYR A 22 19.85 15.04 -7.43
C TYR A 22 19.65 15.86 -8.69
N GLY A 23 19.45 17.15 -8.56
CA GLY A 23 19.31 18.08 -9.69
C GLY A 23 20.59 18.29 -10.47
N ARG A 24 21.75 17.96 -9.94
CA ARG A 24 23.03 18.08 -10.65
C ARG A 24 23.27 16.97 -11.66
N THR A 25 22.58 15.84 -11.56
CA THR A 25 23.02 14.65 -12.26
C THR A 25 21.88 13.77 -12.78
N LEU A 26 21.05 14.32 -13.66
CA LEU A 26 20.21 13.47 -14.53
C LEU A 26 21.07 12.43 -15.30
N ALA A 27 22.33 12.76 -15.56
CA ALA A 27 23.33 11.87 -16.13
C ALA A 27 23.81 10.79 -15.13
N GLU A 28 23.99 11.13 -13.84
CA GLU A 28 24.35 10.17 -12.80
C GLU A 28 23.16 9.31 -12.38
N GLY A 29 21.95 9.84 -12.38
CA GLY A 29 20.73 9.05 -12.19
C GLY A 29 20.54 7.98 -13.26
N LYS A 30 20.83 8.30 -14.53
CA LYS A 30 20.90 7.31 -15.60
C LYS A 30 22.04 6.31 -15.41
N ALA A 31 23.22 6.77 -15.00
CA ALA A 31 24.37 5.90 -14.75
C ALA A 31 24.17 4.97 -13.55
N LEU A 32 23.37 5.36 -12.54
CA LEU A 32 22.98 4.49 -11.42
C LEU A 32 21.95 3.43 -11.87
N ALA A 33 21.00 3.79 -12.71
CA ALA A 33 20.06 2.85 -13.31
C ALA A 33 20.75 1.85 -14.25
N ASP A 34 21.70 2.32 -15.07
CA ASP A 34 22.44 1.49 -16.04
C ASP A 34 23.44 0.52 -15.38
N ASN A 35 23.85 0.76 -14.13
CA ASN A 35 24.87 -0.08 -13.45
C ASN A 35 24.28 -1.21 -12.59
N GLY A 36 22.99 -1.47 -12.61
CA GLY A 36 22.37 -2.53 -11.82
C GLY A 36 22.63 -2.43 -10.31
N LYS A 37 23.14 -1.30 -9.85
CA LYS A 37 23.37 -1.03 -8.43
C LYS A 37 22.02 -0.81 -7.75
N LYS A 38 21.82 -1.52 -6.66
CA LYS A 38 20.77 -1.27 -5.68
C LYS A 38 20.59 0.24 -5.53
N ILE A 39 19.39 0.74 -5.85
CA ILE A 39 19.07 2.17 -5.65
C ILE A 39 19.31 2.44 -4.17
N GLU A 40 20.28 3.26 -3.83
CA GLU A 40 20.40 3.77 -2.47
C GLU A 40 19.17 4.63 -2.24
N ARG A 41 18.20 4.05 -1.53
CA ARG A 41 17.02 4.78 -1.08
C ARG A 41 17.51 5.90 -0.20
N LEU A 42 17.05 7.12 -0.46
CA LEU A 42 17.25 8.21 0.48
C LEU A 42 16.67 7.73 1.82
N GLN A 43 17.58 7.34 2.71
CA GLN A 43 17.20 7.11 4.09
C GLN A 43 16.86 8.50 4.65
N SER A 44 15.58 8.85 4.64
CA SER A 44 15.15 9.90 5.53
C SER A 44 15.53 9.42 6.93
N LYS A 45 16.16 10.26 7.73
CA LYS A 45 16.45 9.98 9.15
C LYS A 45 15.17 9.72 9.95
N GLU A 46 14.03 9.97 9.36
CA GLU A 46 12.70 9.71 9.88
C GLU A 46 12.32 8.30 9.45
N THR A 47 12.23 7.41 10.43
CA THR A 47 11.73 6.06 10.25
C THR A 47 10.32 6.17 9.65
N SER A 48 10.21 5.92 8.37
CA SER A 48 8.92 5.81 7.72
C SER A 48 8.18 4.64 8.36
N VAL A 49 6.90 4.86 8.64
CA VAL A 49 5.99 3.78 9.09
C VAL A 49 5.87 2.77 7.95
N THR A 50 6.73 1.76 7.97
CA THR A 50 6.84 0.77 6.87
C THR A 50 5.79 -0.32 6.95
N CYS A 51 5.13 -0.50 8.09
CA CYS A 51 4.07 -1.49 8.28
C CYS A 51 2.71 -1.04 7.71
N VAL A 52 2.56 0.24 7.30
CA VAL A 52 1.32 0.76 6.71
C VAL A 52 1.50 1.17 5.27
N GLY A 53 0.58 0.73 4.43
CA GLY A 53 0.56 1.07 3.01
C GLY A 53 -0.80 1.56 2.52
N LEU A 54 -0.81 2.06 1.30
CA LEU A 54 -2.00 2.54 0.58
C LEU A 54 -2.26 1.70 -0.66
N ASP A 55 -3.51 1.35 -0.90
CA ASP A 55 -3.94 0.73 -2.16
C ASP A 55 -4.12 1.80 -3.24
N MET A 56 -3.28 1.71 -4.27
CA MET A 56 -3.28 2.58 -5.45
C MET A 56 -4.17 1.99 -6.55
N ARG A 57 -5.39 1.60 -6.19
CA ARG A 57 -6.34 0.92 -7.08
C ARG A 57 -6.68 1.74 -8.32
N GLN A 58 -6.70 3.07 -8.18
CA GLN A 58 -7.01 3.97 -9.27
C GLN A 58 -5.75 4.36 -10.05
N PRO A 59 -5.89 4.74 -11.31
CA PRO A 59 -4.78 5.29 -12.08
C PRO A 59 -4.16 6.49 -11.37
N TRP A 60 -2.99 6.31 -10.83
CA TRP A 60 -2.27 7.32 -10.03
C TRP A 60 -1.13 7.98 -10.80
N ALA A 61 -0.78 7.44 -11.95
CA ALA A 61 0.31 7.91 -12.79
C ALA A 61 -0.18 8.39 -14.18
N GLU A 62 -1.47 8.70 -14.30
CA GLU A 62 -2.06 9.20 -15.54
C GLU A 62 -1.47 10.56 -15.92
N GLU A 63 -1.45 10.82 -17.24
CA GLU A 63 -1.09 12.09 -17.81
C GLU A 63 -2.34 12.94 -18.00
N LEU A 64 -2.17 14.26 -17.86
CA LEU A 64 -3.23 15.23 -18.15
C LEU A 64 -3.13 15.66 -19.61
N GLU A 65 -4.24 15.66 -20.30
CA GLU A 65 -4.34 16.25 -21.64
C GLU A 65 -4.38 17.78 -21.53
N ILE A 66 -3.45 18.43 -22.21
CA ILE A 66 -3.41 19.91 -22.28
C ILE A 66 -4.35 20.34 -23.39
N THR A 67 -5.26 21.26 -23.06
CA THR A 67 -6.18 21.85 -24.03
C THR A 67 -5.39 22.59 -25.12
N ALA A 68 -5.74 22.35 -26.38
CA ALA A 68 -5.16 23.04 -27.52
C ALA A 68 -5.34 24.55 -27.41
N SER A 69 -4.30 25.32 -27.71
CA SER A 69 -4.35 26.80 -27.70
C SER A 69 -4.81 27.42 -29.02
N GLY A 70 -4.85 26.61 -30.10
CA GLY A 70 -5.28 27.09 -31.43
C GLY A 70 -5.43 25.95 -32.43
N ALA A 71 -5.95 26.24 -33.61
CA ALA A 71 -6.39 25.29 -34.62
C ALA A 71 -5.30 24.28 -35.07
N LEU A 72 -4.06 24.66 -35.12
CA LEU A 72 -2.94 23.75 -35.47
C LEU A 72 -2.63 22.77 -34.39
N GLU A 73 -2.85 23.12 -33.11
CA GLU A 73 -2.60 22.26 -31.96
C GLU A 73 -3.75 21.29 -31.68
N GLU A 74 -4.92 21.45 -32.29
CA GLU A 74 -6.06 20.54 -32.10
C GLU A 74 -5.75 19.10 -32.57
N PHE A 75 -4.82 18.97 -33.51
CA PHE A 75 -4.39 17.67 -34.03
C PHE A 75 -3.21 17.07 -33.25
N GLU A 76 -2.53 17.86 -32.43
CA GLU A 76 -1.42 17.44 -31.59
C GLU A 76 -1.85 17.39 -30.12
N ARG A 77 -2.17 16.19 -29.64
CA ARG A 77 -2.53 15.98 -28.23
C ARG A 77 -1.30 16.10 -27.36
N LYS A 78 -1.18 17.21 -26.65
CA LYS A 78 -0.11 17.43 -25.69
C LYS A 78 -0.49 16.83 -24.35
N LEU A 79 0.40 16.01 -23.79
CA LEU A 79 0.22 15.36 -22.49
C LEU A 79 1.16 15.99 -21.48
N ALA A 80 0.65 16.30 -20.30
CA ALA A 80 1.44 16.74 -19.17
C ALA A 80 1.42 15.67 -18.09
N ARG A 81 2.56 15.48 -17.43
CA ARG A 81 2.64 14.58 -16.29
C ARG A 81 1.83 15.16 -15.13
N ASN A 82 0.93 14.33 -14.59
CA ASN A 82 0.19 14.67 -13.39
C ASN A 82 1.01 14.33 -12.14
N ASP A 83 1.49 15.32 -11.42
CA ASP A 83 2.28 15.15 -10.20
C ASP A 83 1.46 15.31 -8.91
N TYR A 84 0.19 15.67 -8.99
CA TYR A 84 -0.68 15.81 -7.81
C TYR A 84 -0.75 14.55 -6.94
N PRO A 85 -0.87 13.31 -7.50
CA PRO A 85 -0.83 12.10 -6.71
C PRO A 85 0.47 11.96 -5.91
N VAL A 86 1.61 12.28 -6.53
CA VAL A 86 2.92 12.19 -5.90
C VAL A 86 3.03 13.16 -4.73
N LEU A 87 2.51 14.39 -4.91
CA LEU A 87 2.49 15.41 -3.87
C LEU A 87 1.64 14.98 -2.68
N ALA A 88 0.44 14.49 -2.95
CA ALA A 88 -0.47 14.03 -1.91
C ALA A 88 0.12 12.84 -1.12
N LEU A 89 0.75 11.88 -1.81
CA LEU A 89 1.46 10.77 -1.16
C LEU A 89 2.60 11.26 -0.26
N TRP A 90 3.33 12.25 -0.73
CA TRP A 90 4.42 12.84 0.04
C TRP A 90 3.93 13.53 1.31
N GLU A 91 2.84 14.31 1.21
CA GLU A 91 2.22 15.00 2.34
C GLU A 91 1.61 14.04 3.37
N ILE A 92 0.99 12.95 2.93
CA ILE A 92 0.45 11.90 3.81
C ILE A 92 1.59 11.20 4.57
N GLY A 93 2.78 11.09 3.97
CA GLY A 93 3.95 10.48 4.60
C GLY A 93 4.00 8.95 4.56
N LEU A 94 2.97 8.25 4.05
CA LEU A 94 3.00 6.81 3.84
C LEU A 94 3.87 6.46 2.64
N ARG A 95 4.75 5.47 2.82
CA ARG A 95 5.75 5.10 1.83
C ARG A 95 5.51 3.75 1.17
N ARG A 96 4.66 2.89 1.72
CA ARG A 96 4.30 1.61 1.08
C ARG A 96 3.09 1.82 0.18
N LEU A 97 3.23 1.45 -1.09
CA LEU A 97 2.20 1.57 -2.12
C LEU A 97 1.87 0.20 -2.70
N ARG A 98 0.60 -0.19 -2.63
CA ARG A 98 0.10 -1.42 -3.22
C ARG A 98 -0.44 -1.14 -4.61
N VAL A 99 0.19 -1.73 -5.63
CA VAL A 99 -0.07 -1.47 -7.06
C VAL A 99 -0.27 -2.79 -7.83
N PRO A 100 -1.02 -2.80 -8.93
CA PRO A 100 -1.11 -3.98 -9.79
C PRO A 100 0.21 -4.23 -10.53
N ILE A 101 0.52 -5.50 -10.80
CA ILE A 101 1.75 -5.88 -11.52
C ILE A 101 1.82 -5.24 -12.92
N GLN A 102 0.68 -4.89 -13.52
CA GLN A 102 0.61 -4.21 -14.80
C GLN A 102 1.30 -2.84 -14.80
N ASP A 103 1.41 -2.19 -13.63
CA ASP A 103 2.12 -0.92 -13.50
C ASP A 103 3.62 -1.07 -13.81
N LEU A 104 4.22 -2.23 -13.51
CA LEU A 104 5.60 -2.54 -13.89
C LEU A 104 5.78 -2.69 -15.41
N THR A 105 4.77 -3.17 -16.12
CA THR A 105 4.85 -3.39 -17.56
C THR A 105 4.67 -2.11 -18.37
N ASN A 106 4.20 -1.04 -17.74
CA ASN A 106 4.01 0.25 -18.38
C ASN A 106 5.21 1.17 -18.10
N ASP A 107 5.98 1.48 -19.15
CA ASP A 107 7.22 2.27 -19.03
C ASP A 107 7.03 3.63 -18.32
N ARG A 108 5.89 4.28 -18.54
CA ARG A 108 5.59 5.59 -17.94
C ARG A 108 5.30 5.47 -16.45
N ILE A 109 4.48 4.48 -16.08
CA ILE A 109 4.16 4.22 -14.66
C ILE A 109 5.40 3.74 -13.94
N ARG A 110 6.16 2.81 -14.55
CA ARG A 110 7.42 2.31 -14.00
C ARG A 110 8.42 3.44 -13.76
N GLY A 111 8.59 4.37 -14.69
CA GLY A 111 9.43 5.55 -14.49
C GLY A 111 8.97 6.41 -13.29
N ARG A 112 7.67 6.44 -12.98
CA ARG A 112 7.16 7.06 -11.76
C ARG A 112 7.50 6.25 -10.50
N MET A 113 7.37 4.93 -10.58
CA MET A 113 7.78 4.04 -9.48
C MET A 113 9.26 4.23 -9.15
N GLU A 114 10.13 4.34 -10.15
CA GLU A 114 11.56 4.61 -9.98
C GLU A 114 11.81 5.93 -9.21
N ILE A 115 11.13 7.01 -9.61
CA ILE A 115 11.25 8.30 -8.94
C ILE A 115 10.77 8.21 -7.48
N LEU A 116 9.65 7.54 -7.24
CA LEU A 116 9.11 7.36 -5.90
C LEU A 116 10.00 6.45 -5.03
N ALA A 117 10.58 5.39 -5.61
CA ALA A 117 11.51 4.51 -4.92
C ALA A 117 12.76 5.26 -4.43
N ILE A 118 13.26 6.19 -5.23
CA ILE A 118 14.33 7.10 -4.83
C ILE A 118 13.91 7.95 -3.62
N GLY A 119 12.65 8.42 -3.61
CA GLY A 119 12.05 9.15 -2.49
C GLY A 119 11.70 8.27 -1.28
N GLY A 120 12.12 7.01 -1.26
CA GLY A 120 11.93 6.08 -0.15
C GLY A 120 10.61 5.31 -0.18
N HIS A 121 9.83 5.39 -1.26
CA HIS A 121 8.63 4.57 -1.38
C HIS A 121 8.97 3.12 -1.67
N GLN A 122 8.12 2.22 -1.17
CA GLN A 122 8.21 0.78 -1.32
C GLN A 122 6.97 0.29 -2.06
N PHE A 123 7.16 -0.68 -2.96
CA PHE A 123 6.04 -1.20 -3.74
C PHE A 123 5.69 -2.62 -3.33
N GLN A 124 4.42 -2.80 -2.96
CA GLN A 124 3.77 -4.10 -2.87
C GLN A 124 3.01 -4.32 -4.18
N VAL A 125 3.51 -5.22 -5.01
CA VAL A 125 2.94 -5.49 -6.33
C VAL A 125 2.01 -6.70 -6.23
N TYR A 126 0.73 -6.55 -6.59
CA TYR A 126 -0.20 -7.69 -6.59
C TYR A 126 -0.46 -8.23 -7.99
N CYS A 127 -0.63 -9.54 -8.09
CA CYS A 127 -0.98 -10.24 -9.32
C CYS A 127 -1.98 -11.37 -9.05
N TYR A 128 -2.75 -11.71 -10.08
CA TYR A 128 -3.64 -12.87 -10.04
C TYR A 128 -2.94 -14.07 -10.65
N GLY A 129 -2.76 -15.13 -9.85
CA GLY A 129 -1.91 -16.25 -10.17
C GLY A 129 -0.43 -15.94 -9.97
N VAL A 130 0.41 -16.96 -10.05
CA VAL A 130 1.87 -16.79 -10.04
C VAL A 130 2.29 -16.19 -11.41
N PRO A 131 3.11 -15.12 -11.43
CA PRO A 131 3.54 -14.52 -12.69
C PRO A 131 4.32 -15.51 -13.54
N GLU A 132 4.01 -15.59 -14.84
CA GLU A 132 4.65 -16.48 -15.80
C GLU A 132 5.09 -15.71 -17.07
N GLY A 133 6.00 -16.31 -17.85
CA GLY A 133 6.42 -15.79 -19.13
C GLY A 133 6.94 -14.36 -19.10
N ALA A 134 6.41 -13.50 -19.96
CA ALA A 134 6.83 -12.10 -20.07
C ALA A 134 6.57 -11.29 -18.79
N LEU A 135 5.52 -11.63 -18.05
CA LEU A 135 5.19 -10.94 -16.80
C LEU A 135 6.19 -11.27 -15.69
N ALA A 136 6.59 -12.55 -15.57
CA ALA A 136 7.64 -12.96 -14.64
C ALA A 136 8.98 -12.32 -15.02
N ALA A 137 9.33 -12.31 -16.30
CA ALA A 137 10.56 -11.68 -16.78
C ALA A 137 10.60 -10.17 -16.42
N CYS A 138 9.51 -9.46 -16.64
CA CYS A 138 9.38 -8.04 -16.26
C CYS A 138 9.51 -7.82 -14.75
N LEU A 139 8.88 -8.67 -13.94
CA LEU A 139 8.97 -8.61 -12.47
C LEU A 139 10.42 -8.82 -12.00
N LEU A 140 11.12 -9.80 -12.57
CA LEU A 140 12.51 -10.11 -12.21
C LEU A 140 13.47 -9.01 -12.65
N GLU A 141 13.30 -8.47 -13.86
CA GLU A 141 14.09 -7.35 -14.38
C GLU A 141 13.98 -6.11 -13.48
N HIS A 142 12.78 -5.83 -12.95
CA HIS A 142 12.50 -4.66 -12.13
C HIS A 142 12.32 -5.00 -10.63
N SER A 143 12.82 -6.14 -10.18
CA SER A 143 12.70 -6.61 -8.79
C SER A 143 13.26 -5.61 -7.77
N HIS A 144 14.22 -4.78 -8.15
CA HIS A 144 14.79 -3.73 -7.31
C HIS A 144 13.77 -2.65 -6.89
N LEU A 145 12.64 -2.52 -7.58
CA LEU A 145 11.53 -1.63 -7.23
C LEU A 145 10.53 -2.29 -6.28
N VAL A 146 10.54 -3.62 -6.19
CA VAL A 146 9.50 -4.39 -5.52
C VAL A 146 9.98 -4.91 -4.18
N ASP A 147 9.29 -4.56 -3.12
CA ASP A 147 9.55 -5.10 -1.78
C ASP A 147 8.73 -6.35 -1.48
N ILE A 148 7.49 -6.35 -1.96
CA ILE A 148 6.53 -7.43 -1.73
C ILE A 148 5.82 -7.78 -3.03
N VAL A 149 5.75 -9.06 -3.34
CA VAL A 149 4.88 -9.61 -4.38
C VAL A 149 3.69 -10.28 -3.69
N GLU A 150 2.50 -9.74 -3.89
CA GLU A 150 1.25 -10.33 -3.41
C GLU A 150 0.67 -11.21 -4.50
N ILE A 151 0.63 -12.51 -4.26
CA ILE A 151 0.12 -13.51 -5.21
C ILE A 151 -1.29 -13.91 -4.80
N VAL A 152 -2.28 -13.55 -5.62
CA VAL A 152 -3.69 -13.79 -5.39
C VAL A 152 -4.12 -15.03 -6.17
N ILE A 153 -4.44 -16.13 -5.48
CA ILE A 153 -4.77 -17.42 -6.10
C ILE A 153 -6.20 -17.88 -5.81
N GLY A 154 -6.71 -18.78 -6.64
CA GLY A 154 -7.81 -19.65 -6.26
C GLY A 154 -7.31 -20.68 -5.24
N TRP A 155 -8.09 -20.96 -4.21
CA TRP A 155 -7.63 -21.88 -3.17
C TRP A 155 -7.52 -23.33 -3.65
N ASP A 156 -8.24 -23.65 -4.71
CA ASP A 156 -8.19 -24.94 -5.42
C ASP A 156 -6.86 -25.20 -6.17
N THR A 157 -6.07 -24.16 -6.39
CA THR A 157 -4.75 -24.23 -7.05
C THR A 157 -3.57 -23.98 -6.12
N ALA A 158 -3.81 -23.94 -4.81
CA ALA A 158 -2.82 -23.52 -3.82
C ALA A 158 -1.58 -24.41 -3.79
N ASP A 159 -1.75 -25.73 -3.91
CA ASP A 159 -0.65 -26.72 -3.85
C ASP A 159 0.36 -26.52 -5.00
N ASP A 160 -0.15 -26.29 -6.22
CA ASP A 160 0.71 -26.02 -7.37
C ASP A 160 1.35 -24.64 -7.29
N ALA A 161 0.60 -23.64 -6.82
CA ALA A 161 1.06 -22.27 -6.72
C ALA A 161 2.25 -22.13 -5.75
N VAL A 162 2.24 -22.85 -4.61
CA VAL A 162 3.33 -22.77 -3.63
C VAL A 162 4.67 -23.23 -4.23
N ASN A 163 4.65 -24.28 -5.05
CA ASN A 163 5.85 -24.76 -5.73
C ASN A 163 6.37 -23.78 -6.79
N GLN A 164 5.46 -23.09 -7.47
CA GLN A 164 5.83 -22.05 -8.45
C GLN A 164 6.37 -20.81 -7.76
N ILE A 165 5.78 -20.42 -6.61
CA ILE A 165 6.24 -19.30 -5.77
C ILE A 165 7.67 -19.56 -5.29
N ALA A 166 7.98 -20.76 -4.81
CA ALA A 166 9.33 -21.11 -4.36
C ALA A 166 10.36 -20.90 -5.48
N LYS A 167 10.06 -21.37 -6.69
CA LYS A 167 10.93 -21.18 -7.86
C LYS A 167 11.08 -19.70 -8.26
N LEU A 168 10.03 -18.91 -8.13
CA LEU A 168 10.08 -17.48 -8.42
C LEU A 168 10.96 -16.75 -7.39
N LYS A 169 10.83 -17.08 -6.12
CA LYS A 169 11.59 -16.46 -5.03
C LYS A 169 13.09 -16.77 -5.07
N GLU A 170 13.48 -17.93 -5.61
CA GLU A 170 14.90 -18.26 -5.83
C GLU A 170 15.62 -17.28 -6.78
N GLN A 171 14.86 -16.54 -7.61
CA GLN A 171 15.40 -15.68 -8.65
C GLN A 171 15.52 -14.20 -8.24
N ALA A 172 14.87 -13.78 -7.15
CA ALA A 172 14.90 -12.39 -6.70
C ALA A 172 14.62 -12.25 -5.20
N ASP A 173 15.18 -11.21 -4.61
CA ASP A 173 15.08 -10.90 -3.17
C ASP A 173 13.90 -9.95 -2.92
N PHE A 174 12.67 -10.44 -3.02
CA PHE A 174 11.46 -9.77 -2.58
C PHE A 174 10.68 -10.67 -1.63
N ARG A 175 9.87 -10.09 -0.76
CA ARG A 175 8.95 -10.84 0.08
C ARG A 175 7.73 -11.29 -0.73
N VAL A 176 7.21 -12.47 -0.41
CA VAL A 176 6.00 -12.99 -1.05
C VAL A 176 4.87 -13.07 -0.05
N TYR A 177 3.75 -12.41 -0.36
CA TYR A 177 2.52 -12.50 0.42
C TYR A 177 1.46 -13.29 -0.34
N LEU A 178 0.90 -14.30 0.31
CA LEU A 178 -0.16 -15.10 -0.26
C LEU A 178 -1.52 -14.45 -0.01
N SER A 179 -2.33 -14.41 -1.05
CA SER A 179 -3.70 -13.90 -1.01
C SER A 179 -4.63 -14.85 -1.74
N ARG A 180 -5.93 -14.76 -1.47
CA ARG A 180 -6.92 -15.64 -2.05
C ARG A 180 -8.05 -14.84 -2.71
N VAL A 181 -8.58 -15.34 -3.82
CA VAL A 181 -9.79 -14.79 -4.45
C VAL A 181 -11.03 -15.27 -3.72
N ASN A 182 -11.87 -14.36 -3.25
CA ASN A 182 -13.08 -14.68 -2.48
C ASN A 182 -14.35 -14.84 -3.33
N ARG A 183 -14.24 -14.97 -4.65
CA ARG A 183 -15.39 -15.21 -5.53
C ARG A 183 -15.40 -16.63 -6.11
N LYS A 184 -16.59 -17.22 -6.18
CA LYS A 184 -16.80 -18.54 -6.80
C LYS A 184 -16.56 -18.56 -8.31
N ASP A 185 -16.45 -17.42 -8.97
CA ASP A 185 -16.30 -17.27 -10.43
C ASP A 185 -14.88 -16.87 -10.84
N ALA A 186 -13.88 -17.63 -10.43
CA ALA A 186 -12.47 -17.37 -10.78
C ALA A 186 -12.24 -17.26 -12.30
N ALA A 187 -12.98 -18.02 -13.11
CA ALA A 187 -12.90 -18.01 -14.57
C ALA A 187 -13.28 -16.65 -15.22
N LYS A 188 -14.07 -15.81 -14.53
CA LYS A 188 -14.41 -14.46 -15.01
C LYS A 188 -13.33 -13.42 -14.76
N HIS A 189 -12.27 -13.76 -14.04
CA HIS A 189 -11.23 -12.82 -13.61
C HIS A 189 -10.02 -12.76 -14.54
N THR A 190 -9.88 -13.69 -15.47
CA THR A 190 -8.79 -13.73 -16.44
C THR A 190 -8.95 -12.74 -17.61
N GLY A 191 -10.06 -12.05 -17.71
CA GLY A 191 -10.46 -11.27 -18.90
C GLY A 191 -10.47 -9.76 -18.77
N GLY A 192 -9.76 -9.12 -17.88
CA GLY A 192 -9.42 -7.68 -17.92
C GLY A 192 -10.55 -6.64 -17.87
N LYS A 193 -11.82 -6.98 -18.05
CA LYS A 193 -12.93 -6.01 -18.19
C LYS A 193 -13.86 -5.84 -16.99
N TYR A 194 -13.78 -6.67 -15.95
CA TYR A 194 -14.74 -6.67 -14.85
C TYR A 194 -14.08 -6.68 -13.48
N ASN A 195 -13.07 -5.86 -13.27
CA ASN A 195 -12.41 -5.66 -11.97
C ASN A 195 -13.27 -4.84 -10.98
N HIS A 196 -14.59 -4.99 -11.03
CA HIS A 196 -15.44 -4.38 -10.04
C HIS A 196 -15.34 -5.19 -8.74
N PHE A 197 -14.47 -4.72 -7.82
CA PHE A 197 -14.36 -5.21 -6.46
C PHE A 197 -14.22 -6.74 -6.35
N ILE A 198 -13.19 -7.27 -6.96
CA ILE A 198 -12.74 -8.60 -6.61
C ILE A 198 -12.29 -8.53 -5.16
N SER A 199 -13.05 -9.18 -4.30
CA SER A 199 -12.63 -9.36 -2.92
C SER A 199 -11.52 -10.39 -2.90
N HIS A 200 -10.35 -9.99 -2.47
CA HIS A 200 -9.24 -10.90 -2.22
C HIS A 200 -8.69 -10.71 -0.80
N GLY A 201 -7.96 -11.68 -0.34
CA GLY A 201 -7.52 -11.83 1.04
C GLY A 201 -8.30 -12.94 1.75
N PHE A 202 -7.65 -13.61 2.68
CA PHE A 202 -8.27 -14.57 3.59
C PHE A 202 -9.11 -13.85 4.64
N THR A 203 -9.93 -14.58 5.35
CA THR A 203 -10.55 -14.12 6.59
C THR A 203 -9.72 -14.60 7.78
N LEU A 204 -9.75 -13.90 8.91
CA LEU A 204 -9.06 -14.35 10.13
C LEU A 204 -9.58 -15.69 10.66
N ALA A 205 -10.81 -16.08 10.31
CA ALA A 205 -11.35 -17.40 10.64
C ALA A 205 -10.66 -18.56 9.91
N GLU A 206 -9.92 -18.30 8.82
CA GLU A 206 -9.22 -19.32 8.02
C GLU A 206 -7.80 -19.60 8.51
N VAL A 207 -7.36 -19.00 9.61
CA VAL A 207 -5.99 -19.14 10.15
C VAL A 207 -5.63 -20.59 10.46
N ASP A 208 -6.55 -21.40 10.94
CA ASP A 208 -6.31 -22.81 11.25
C ASP A 208 -6.05 -23.63 9.98
N GLU A 209 -6.82 -23.38 8.94
CA GLU A 209 -6.63 -23.98 7.61
C GLU A 209 -5.28 -23.56 7.02
N LEU A 210 -4.96 -22.26 7.05
CA LEU A 210 -3.68 -21.74 6.58
C LEU A 210 -2.48 -22.32 7.35
N SER A 211 -2.56 -22.39 8.66
CA SER A 211 -1.50 -22.98 9.50
C SER A 211 -1.25 -24.45 9.15
N THR A 212 -2.33 -25.20 8.93
CA THR A 212 -2.24 -26.61 8.50
C THR A 212 -1.64 -26.72 7.10
N PHE A 213 -2.06 -25.85 6.19
CA PHE A 213 -1.54 -25.78 4.82
C PHE A 213 -0.02 -25.52 4.83
N PHE A 214 0.45 -24.49 5.55
CA PHE A 214 1.88 -24.18 5.63
C PHE A 214 2.69 -25.32 6.27
N ALA A 215 2.16 -25.97 7.29
CA ALA A 215 2.83 -27.10 7.92
C ALA A 215 2.94 -28.32 7.01
N SER A 216 2.00 -28.51 6.08
CA SER A 216 1.99 -29.65 5.15
C SER A 216 2.83 -29.42 3.88
N HIS A 217 3.24 -28.18 3.59
CA HIS A 217 3.98 -27.81 2.38
C HIS A 217 5.35 -27.22 2.72
N PRO A 218 6.44 -28.00 2.69
CA PRO A 218 7.78 -27.48 3.00
C PRO A 218 8.20 -26.28 2.12
N THR A 219 7.77 -26.26 0.85
CA THR A 219 8.03 -25.14 -0.06
C THR A 219 7.31 -23.84 0.33
N SER A 220 6.38 -23.89 1.28
CA SER A 220 5.68 -22.70 1.81
C SER A 220 6.60 -21.76 2.60
N ASP A 221 7.83 -22.16 2.92
CA ASP A 221 8.83 -21.28 3.50
C ASP A 221 9.17 -20.10 2.58
N ALA A 222 8.94 -20.24 1.28
CA ALA A 222 9.04 -19.16 0.31
C ALA A 222 7.98 -18.06 0.50
N ILE A 223 6.90 -18.30 1.24
CA ILE A 223 5.86 -17.35 1.56
C ILE A 223 6.22 -16.64 2.87
N ASP A 224 6.37 -15.32 2.82
CA ASP A 224 6.75 -14.50 3.98
C ASP A 224 5.53 -13.98 4.76
N GLY A 225 4.39 -13.85 4.11
CA GLY A 225 3.18 -13.31 4.73
C GLY A 225 1.89 -13.73 4.05
N THR A 226 0.78 -13.34 4.67
CA THR A 226 -0.57 -13.67 4.23
C THR A 226 -1.48 -12.44 4.30
N MET A 227 -2.26 -12.19 3.24
CA MET A 227 -3.22 -11.09 3.16
C MET A 227 -4.56 -11.47 3.75
N PHE A 228 -5.08 -10.67 4.67
CA PHE A 228 -6.41 -10.81 5.27
C PHE A 228 -7.32 -9.64 4.89
N ALA A 229 -8.51 -9.92 4.39
CA ALA A 229 -9.50 -8.90 4.08
C ALA A 229 -10.34 -8.58 5.31
N ILE A 230 -10.22 -7.36 5.82
CA ILE A 230 -10.95 -6.91 7.01
C ILE A 230 -12.15 -6.07 6.59
N PRO A 231 -13.38 -6.56 6.83
CA PRO A 231 -14.58 -5.84 6.46
C PRO A 231 -14.77 -4.58 7.31
N ARG A 232 -15.56 -3.64 6.79
CA ARG A 232 -15.84 -2.38 7.49
C ARG A 232 -16.42 -2.56 8.90
N THR A 233 -17.16 -3.64 9.11
CA THR A 233 -17.82 -3.95 10.40
C THR A 233 -16.84 -4.37 11.51
N VAL A 234 -15.58 -4.63 11.18
CA VAL A 234 -14.56 -5.03 12.15
C VAL A 234 -13.63 -3.85 12.43
N LEU A 235 -13.38 -3.54 13.69
CA LEU A 235 -12.48 -2.49 14.11
C LEU A 235 -11.03 -2.85 13.75
N PRO A 236 -10.22 -1.94 13.20
CA PRO A 236 -8.83 -2.20 12.83
C PRO A 236 -7.98 -2.73 13.99
N ARG A 237 -8.12 -2.17 15.19
CA ARG A 237 -7.37 -2.62 16.38
C ARG A 237 -7.69 -4.07 16.78
N THR A 238 -8.98 -4.44 16.73
CA THR A 238 -9.41 -5.82 17.02
C THR A 238 -8.81 -6.77 16.00
N ALA A 239 -8.92 -6.41 14.70
CA ALA A 239 -8.33 -7.21 13.63
C ALA A 239 -6.81 -7.33 13.77
N ALA A 240 -6.10 -6.28 14.18
CA ALA A 240 -4.64 -6.32 14.37
C ALA A 240 -4.26 -7.24 15.54
N SER A 241 -4.99 -7.20 16.65
CA SER A 241 -4.76 -8.10 17.78
C SER A 241 -4.96 -9.58 17.41
N GLU A 242 -6.03 -9.89 16.69
CA GLU A 242 -6.29 -11.24 16.17
C GLU A 242 -5.23 -11.66 15.14
N ALA A 243 -4.80 -10.73 14.28
CA ALA A 243 -3.76 -10.94 13.27
C ALA A 243 -2.39 -11.22 13.89
N ALA A 244 -2.05 -10.60 15.02
CA ALA A 244 -0.80 -10.91 15.75
C ALA A 244 -0.79 -12.35 16.27
N ILE A 245 -1.93 -12.83 16.77
CA ILE A 245 -2.07 -14.24 17.18
C ILE A 245 -1.96 -15.16 15.95
N ALA A 246 -2.61 -14.79 14.86
CA ALA A 246 -2.55 -15.53 13.60
C ALA A 246 -1.13 -15.60 13.04
N SER A 247 -0.42 -14.46 13.04
CA SER A 247 0.98 -14.38 12.60
C SER A 247 1.89 -15.33 13.38
N LYS A 248 1.79 -15.32 14.71
CA LYS A 248 2.55 -16.25 15.57
C LYS A 248 2.22 -17.71 15.26
N LYS A 249 0.95 -18.03 15.04
CA LYS A 249 0.49 -19.38 14.75
C LYS A 249 0.98 -19.90 13.39
N MET A 250 0.98 -19.06 12.39
CA MET A 250 1.42 -19.41 11.03
C MET A 250 2.94 -19.30 10.86
N GLY A 251 3.65 -18.57 11.73
CA GLY A 251 5.05 -18.20 11.54
C GLY A 251 5.26 -17.26 10.32
N LYS A 252 4.24 -16.50 9.94
CA LYS A 252 4.21 -15.63 8.75
C LYS A 252 3.69 -14.24 9.12
N THR A 253 4.12 -13.18 8.42
CA THR A 253 3.56 -11.84 8.61
C THR A 253 2.07 -11.84 8.22
N ALA A 254 1.22 -11.25 9.06
CA ALA A 254 -0.17 -11.02 8.72
C ALA A 254 -0.33 -9.61 8.14
N CYS A 255 -0.82 -9.50 6.91
CA CYS A 255 -1.10 -8.21 6.27
C CYS A 255 -2.60 -8.00 6.14
N LEU A 256 -3.11 -6.95 6.79
CA LEU A 256 -4.54 -6.65 6.85
C LEU A 256 -4.91 -5.64 5.76
N TYR A 257 -5.81 -6.02 4.87
CA TYR A 257 -6.42 -5.11 3.92
C TYR A 257 -7.68 -4.50 4.56
N ILE A 258 -7.56 -3.27 5.06
CA ILE A 258 -8.63 -2.56 5.77
C ILE A 258 -9.60 -1.95 4.78
N ARG A 259 -10.80 -2.52 4.68
CA ARG A 259 -11.83 -2.01 3.81
C ARG A 259 -12.52 -0.79 4.41
N SER A 260 -12.63 0.25 3.60
CA SER A 260 -13.40 1.46 3.92
C SER A 260 -14.82 1.38 3.36
N ASN A 261 -15.06 0.55 2.34
CA ASN A 261 -16.35 0.37 1.70
C ASN A 261 -17.07 -0.88 2.19
N SER A 262 -18.41 -0.85 2.15
CA SER A 262 -19.24 -2.06 2.26
C SER A 262 -19.00 -2.99 1.06
N SER A 263 -19.37 -4.26 1.21
CA SER A 263 -19.41 -5.22 0.09
C SER A 263 -20.48 -4.86 -0.96
N SER A 264 -21.48 -4.07 -0.57
CA SER A 264 -22.51 -3.52 -1.45
C SER A 264 -22.18 -2.07 -1.83
N PRO A 265 -21.99 -1.75 -3.12
CA PRO A 265 -21.78 -0.36 -3.54
C PRO A 265 -22.94 0.58 -3.21
N ALA A 266 -24.15 0.04 -3.03
CA ALA A 266 -25.35 0.80 -2.67
C ALA A 266 -25.32 1.27 -1.20
N GLU A 267 -24.55 0.61 -0.34
CA GLU A 267 -24.34 0.98 1.06
C GLU A 267 -23.12 1.93 1.16
N GLY A 268 -23.20 3.06 0.45
CA GLY A 268 -22.11 4.02 0.41
C GLY A 268 -21.97 4.76 1.73
N PHE A 269 -20.80 4.65 2.34
CA PHE A 269 -20.41 5.48 3.48
C PHE A 269 -19.57 6.66 2.99
N ASN A 270 -20.19 7.84 2.94
CA ASN A 270 -19.54 9.08 2.50
C ASN A 270 -19.16 9.99 3.67
N ASP A 271 -19.09 9.44 4.88
CA ASP A 271 -18.67 10.20 6.05
C ASP A 271 -17.14 10.21 6.16
N ASP A 272 -16.56 11.36 5.83
CA ASP A 272 -15.10 11.56 5.86
C ASP A 272 -14.53 11.51 7.27
N VAL A 273 -15.30 11.84 8.32
CA VAL A 273 -14.83 11.79 9.72
C VAL A 273 -14.68 10.34 10.14
N VAL A 274 -15.72 9.52 9.92
CA VAL A 274 -15.71 8.08 10.25
C VAL A 274 -14.63 7.34 9.46
N ASN A 275 -14.49 7.64 8.16
CA ASN A 275 -13.46 7.01 7.33
C ASN A 275 -12.04 7.40 7.78
N SER A 276 -11.85 8.66 8.17
CA SER A 276 -10.56 9.15 8.67
C SER A 276 -10.21 8.57 10.04
N ALA A 277 -11.18 8.46 10.94
CA ALA A 277 -11.02 7.82 12.23
C ALA A 277 -10.59 6.35 12.07
N ARG A 278 -11.26 5.61 11.18
CA ARG A 278 -10.91 4.22 10.87
C ARG A 278 -9.49 4.09 10.30
N ALA A 279 -9.09 5.00 9.41
CA ALA A 279 -7.74 5.00 8.85
C ALA A 279 -6.69 5.32 9.94
N ALA A 280 -6.95 6.29 10.82
CA ALA A 280 -6.07 6.64 11.93
C ALA A 280 -5.93 5.47 12.93
N GLU A 281 -7.04 4.83 13.29
CA GLU A 281 -7.04 3.62 14.13
C GLU A 281 -6.20 2.50 13.51
N ALA A 282 -6.33 2.28 12.19
CA ALA A 282 -5.57 1.27 11.49
C ALA A 282 -4.06 1.55 11.52
N VAL A 283 -3.64 2.81 11.33
CA VAL A 283 -2.23 3.20 11.41
C VAL A 283 -1.67 2.93 12.80
N VAL A 284 -2.38 3.34 13.85
CA VAL A 284 -1.97 3.10 15.24
C VAL A 284 -1.91 1.61 15.54
N ALA A 285 -2.91 0.85 15.10
CA ALA A 285 -2.95 -0.60 15.29
C ALA A 285 -1.76 -1.31 14.64
N ALA A 286 -1.36 -0.90 13.43
CA ALA A 286 -0.19 -1.46 12.75
C ALA A 286 1.11 -1.15 13.47
N ILE A 287 1.30 0.10 13.89
CA ILE A 287 2.52 0.55 14.58
C ILE A 287 2.67 -0.14 15.94
N GLY A 288 1.56 -0.31 16.64
CA GLY A 288 1.56 -0.90 17.98
C GLY A 288 1.50 -2.42 18.04
N THR A 289 1.57 -3.12 16.88
CA THR A 289 1.39 -4.58 16.83
C THR A 289 2.49 -5.24 16.02
N ASP A 290 3.23 -6.15 16.63
CA ASP A 290 4.34 -6.87 15.98
C ASP A 290 3.87 -7.83 14.88
N ASN A 291 4.62 -7.87 13.78
CA ASN A 291 4.40 -8.78 12.63
C ASN A 291 3.02 -8.62 11.97
N VAL A 292 2.43 -7.44 12.08
CA VAL A 292 1.19 -7.06 11.41
C VAL A 292 1.46 -5.89 10.48
N ASP A 293 1.21 -6.10 9.19
CA ASP A 293 1.19 -5.05 8.18
C ASP A 293 -0.25 -4.63 7.88
N ILE A 294 -0.46 -3.40 7.45
CA ILE A 294 -1.78 -2.90 7.08
C ILE A 294 -1.73 -2.20 5.72
N ILE A 295 -2.72 -2.48 4.87
CA ILE A 295 -2.99 -1.74 3.64
C ILE A 295 -4.34 -1.03 3.79
N LEU A 296 -4.34 0.29 3.66
CA LEU A 296 -5.55 1.11 3.67
C LEU A 296 -6.20 1.14 2.28
N ASP A 297 -7.47 0.87 2.21
CA ASP A 297 -8.33 1.03 1.03
C ASP A 297 -9.04 2.39 1.14
N THR A 298 -8.80 3.37 0.34
CA THR A 298 -8.02 3.48 -0.88
C THR A 298 -7.36 4.85 -0.92
N PHE A 299 -6.34 5.06 -1.79
CA PHE A 299 -5.70 6.37 -1.92
C PHE A 299 -6.65 7.43 -2.44
N ALA A 300 -7.29 7.21 -3.59
CA ALA A 300 -8.13 8.20 -4.25
C ALA A 300 -9.58 7.74 -4.40
N ASP A 301 -10.51 8.69 -4.37
CA ASP A 301 -11.91 8.44 -4.67
C ASP A 301 -12.09 7.86 -6.06
N THR A 302 -12.97 6.89 -6.19
CA THR A 302 -13.34 6.31 -7.49
C THR A 302 -14.20 7.28 -8.29
N ASP A 303 -13.87 7.53 -9.56
CA ASP A 303 -14.62 8.42 -10.43
C ASP A 303 -15.88 7.77 -11.05
N ARG A 304 -16.65 7.08 -10.24
CA ARG A 304 -17.93 6.48 -10.65
C ARG A 304 -18.99 6.76 -9.60
N GLY A 305 -20.09 7.37 -10.05
CA GLY A 305 -21.10 7.98 -9.18
C GLY A 305 -21.80 7.06 -8.17
N TYR A 306 -21.71 5.73 -8.33
CA TYR A 306 -22.33 4.75 -7.42
C TYR A 306 -21.33 4.13 -6.44
N PHE A 307 -20.07 4.53 -6.48
CA PHE A 307 -19.07 4.09 -5.50
C PHE A 307 -18.96 5.07 -4.33
N ALA A 308 -18.75 4.55 -3.15
CA ALA A 308 -18.49 5.36 -1.99
C ALA A 308 -17.16 6.13 -2.14
N ARG A 309 -17.15 7.36 -1.65
CA ARG A 309 -16.01 8.26 -1.70
C ARG A 309 -15.20 8.13 -0.42
N THR A 310 -14.44 7.05 -0.31
CA THR A 310 -13.65 6.71 0.89
C THR A 310 -12.16 6.94 0.73
N GLY A 311 -11.73 7.56 -0.37
CA GLY A 311 -10.33 7.90 -0.62
C GLY A 311 -9.79 8.94 0.36
N LEU A 312 -8.49 8.94 0.56
CA LEU A 312 -7.77 9.98 1.30
C LEU A 312 -7.69 11.28 0.50
N VAL A 313 -7.69 11.17 -0.80
CA VAL A 313 -7.79 12.30 -1.74
C VAL A 313 -9.04 12.15 -2.60
N ASP A 314 -9.53 13.27 -3.11
CA ASP A 314 -10.63 13.25 -4.09
C ASP A 314 -10.12 12.76 -5.47
N ARG A 315 -11.03 12.64 -6.44
CA ARG A 315 -10.71 12.23 -7.82
C ARG A 315 -9.80 13.18 -8.58
N ARG A 316 -9.55 14.36 -8.05
CA ARG A 316 -8.62 15.36 -8.59
C ARG A 316 -7.33 15.42 -7.79
N PHE A 317 -7.15 14.49 -6.86
CA PHE A 317 -6.05 14.40 -5.93
C PHE A 317 -5.95 15.56 -4.93
N ASN A 318 -7.06 16.29 -4.67
CA ASN A 318 -7.10 17.22 -3.57
C ASN A 318 -7.16 16.46 -2.25
N PRO A 319 -6.33 16.82 -1.25
CA PRO A 319 -6.35 16.20 0.06
C PRO A 319 -7.72 16.35 0.72
N LYS A 320 -8.23 15.25 1.29
CA LYS A 320 -9.40 15.23 2.17
C LYS A 320 -8.94 15.28 3.62
N ILE A 321 -9.87 15.40 4.55
CA ILE A 321 -9.55 15.47 5.99
C ILE A 321 -8.69 14.29 6.46
N GLY A 322 -8.92 13.09 5.91
CA GLY A 322 -8.14 11.89 6.21
C GLY A 322 -6.66 12.02 5.85
N SER A 323 -6.31 12.68 4.74
CA SER A 323 -4.93 12.96 4.37
C SER A 323 -4.20 13.78 5.43
N HIS A 324 -4.83 14.85 5.89
CA HIS A 324 -4.25 15.74 6.90
C HIS A 324 -4.11 15.05 8.26
N ILE A 325 -5.12 14.27 8.66
CA ILE A 325 -5.08 13.49 9.90
C ILE A 325 -3.94 12.47 9.84
N LEU A 326 -3.82 11.71 8.75
CA LEU A 326 -2.75 10.73 8.61
C LEU A 326 -1.37 11.37 8.53
N GLY A 327 -1.22 12.47 7.79
CA GLY A 327 0.05 13.19 7.72
C GLY A 327 0.55 13.66 9.09
N ASN A 328 -0.34 14.23 9.89
CA ASN A 328 -0.03 14.66 11.26
C ASN A 328 0.27 13.47 12.18
N LEU A 329 -0.54 12.40 12.10
CA LEU A 329 -0.36 11.20 12.91
C LEU A 329 0.97 10.51 12.61
N ILE A 330 1.28 10.30 11.33
CA ILE A 330 2.52 9.66 10.90
C ILE A 330 3.73 10.52 11.29
N SER A 331 3.66 11.83 11.11
CA SER A 331 4.72 12.75 11.55
C SER A 331 4.96 12.68 13.06
N HIS A 332 3.90 12.53 13.85
CA HIS A 332 3.99 12.40 15.31
C HIS A 332 4.57 11.05 15.75
N LEU A 333 4.20 9.97 15.06
CA LEU A 333 4.61 8.62 15.43
C LEU A 333 5.96 8.21 14.81
N SER A 334 6.44 8.94 13.81
CA SER A 334 7.72 8.65 13.15
C SER A 334 8.91 8.84 14.09
N GLY A 335 9.91 7.98 13.95
CA GLY A 335 11.18 8.09 14.68
C GLY A 335 11.19 7.45 16.06
N GLU A 336 10.07 6.96 16.55
CA GLU A 336 9.96 6.28 17.84
C GLU A 336 9.27 4.92 17.69
N ASP A 337 9.66 3.98 18.55
CA ASP A 337 8.98 2.68 18.62
C ASP A 337 7.83 2.76 19.61
N TRP A 338 6.62 2.71 19.10
CA TRP A 338 5.40 2.76 19.89
C TRP A 338 4.80 1.37 20.10
N SER A 339 4.21 1.14 21.26
CA SER A 339 3.41 -0.03 21.58
C SER A 339 2.04 0.39 22.10
N ILE A 340 0.99 -0.36 21.79
CA ILE A 340 -0.35 -0.13 22.34
C ILE A 340 -0.36 -0.65 23.77
N ASP A 341 -0.78 0.19 24.71
CA ASP A 341 -0.98 -0.19 26.10
C ASP A 341 -2.28 -1.00 26.23
N GLN A 342 -2.15 -2.33 26.26
CA GLN A 342 -3.30 -3.23 26.39
C GLN A 342 -4.04 -3.08 27.72
N ALA A 343 -3.33 -2.81 28.81
CA ALA A 343 -3.95 -2.67 30.12
C ALA A 343 -4.90 -1.44 30.18
N SER A 344 -4.49 -0.33 29.60
CA SER A 344 -5.33 0.88 29.53
C SER A 344 -6.53 0.72 28.60
N ASN A 345 -6.48 -0.23 27.67
CA ASN A 345 -7.59 -0.50 26.75
C ASN A 345 -8.60 -1.54 27.29
N ASP A 346 -8.18 -2.41 28.25
CA ASP A 346 -9.05 -3.41 28.89
C ASP A 346 -9.85 -2.86 30.10
N ASP A 347 -9.43 -1.77 30.71
CA ASP A 347 -10.07 -1.20 31.91
C ASP A 347 -11.39 -0.46 31.65
N GLY A 348 -12.02 -0.64 30.48
CA GLY A 348 -13.32 -0.05 30.15
C GLY A 348 -13.29 1.47 29.97
N ILE A 349 -12.12 2.06 29.87
CA ILE A 349 -11.95 3.46 29.50
C ILE A 349 -12.16 3.58 28.01
N SER A 350 -13.41 3.79 27.66
CA SER A 350 -13.90 4.23 26.35
C SER A 350 -13.32 3.48 25.12
N GLU A 351 -14.16 2.77 24.42
CA GLU A 351 -13.87 2.19 23.09
C GLU A 351 -13.30 3.20 22.07
N HIS A 352 -13.24 4.47 22.45
CA HIS A 352 -12.84 5.59 21.61
C HIS A 352 -11.42 6.13 21.90
N VAL A 353 -10.70 5.58 22.87
CA VAL A 353 -9.34 6.04 23.19
C VAL A 353 -8.35 4.90 23.05
N ILE A 354 -7.29 5.11 22.28
CA ILE A 354 -6.17 4.17 22.15
C ILE A 354 -4.93 4.85 22.75
N VAL A 355 -4.40 4.27 23.82
CA VAL A 355 -3.18 4.75 24.47
C VAL A 355 -1.98 3.99 23.92
N MET A 356 -0.93 4.72 23.58
CA MET A 356 0.35 4.21 23.11
C MET A 356 1.46 4.69 24.02
N THR A 357 2.47 3.85 24.22
CA THR A 357 3.67 4.21 24.99
C THR A 357 4.91 3.90 24.15
N ASN A 358 5.86 4.82 24.10
CA ASN A 358 7.12 4.61 23.43
C ASN A 358 8.18 4.00 24.38
N LYS A 359 9.33 3.60 23.85
CA LYS A 359 10.44 3.05 24.65
C LYS A 359 11.02 4.01 25.69
N LYS A 360 10.75 5.31 25.57
CA LYS A 360 11.17 6.32 26.52
C LYS A 360 10.19 6.48 27.69
N GLY A 361 9.04 5.81 27.64
CA GLY A 361 7.96 5.92 28.62
C GLY A 361 7.04 7.12 28.38
N GLU A 362 7.14 7.78 27.22
CA GLU A 362 6.21 8.83 26.81
C GLU A 362 4.91 8.20 26.32
N THR A 363 3.79 8.79 26.71
CA THR A 363 2.45 8.31 26.33
C THR A 363 1.79 9.25 25.34
N SER A 364 1.07 8.68 24.38
CA SER A 364 0.23 9.40 23.44
C SER A 364 -1.12 8.71 23.32
N SER A 365 -2.17 9.48 23.08
CA SER A 365 -3.53 8.94 23.00
C SER A 365 -4.19 9.36 21.70
N LEU A 366 -4.69 8.38 20.93
CA LEU A 366 -5.59 8.62 19.82
C LEU A 366 -7.03 8.60 20.34
N VAL A 367 -7.73 9.72 20.23
CA VAL A 367 -9.15 9.84 20.59
C VAL A 367 -9.97 9.77 19.31
N LEU A 368 -10.78 8.73 19.20
CA LEU A 368 -11.70 8.53 18.08
C LEU A 368 -13.05 9.22 18.37
N PRO A 369 -13.77 9.70 17.33
CA PRO A 369 -15.10 10.25 17.54
C PRO A 369 -16.04 9.17 18.10
N ALA A 370 -16.91 9.55 19.04
CA ALA A 370 -18.02 8.71 19.44
C ALA A 370 -19.02 8.59 18.29
N GLU A 371 -19.52 7.37 18.02
CA GLU A 371 -20.54 7.14 17.00
C GLU A 371 -21.87 7.84 17.36
#